data_10b310b6d8865c8573d3ce25f19dd204
#
_entry.id   10b310b6d8865c8573d3ce25f19dd204
#
_cell.length_a   1.000
_cell.length_b   1.000
_cell.length_c   1.000
_cell.angle_alpha   90.00
_cell.angle_beta   90.00
_cell.angle_gamma   90.00
#
_symmetry.space_group_name_H-M   'P 1'
#
loop_
_entity.id
_entity.type
_entity.pdbx_description
1 polymer ?
#
loop_
_entity_poly.entity_id
_entity_poly.type
_entity_poly.pdbx_seq_one_letter_code
_entity_poly.pdbx_strand_id
1 'polypeptide(L)'
;MQDNDMPKTNPLVKICGLTSEEQALQVAKLGANAIGIISVKESPRYVSAEIKKKIFKTLENFYPKIERVSVVQNCPIDLIIKNFLGKPTETIIQLHGDEDIDYCKKIREKIPNIGLWKAFRIKTKKDLDKIQPFEDLVDAILLDSWNEKTYGGSGKKINSNYLKNLQFSKPWWLAGCLLYTSPSPRDFG
;
A
#
# COMPACT_ATOMS: atom_id res chain seq x y z
N MET A 1 -38.95 1.32 -7.00
CA MET A 1 -37.65 0.94 -6.42
C MET A 1 -36.64 1.30 -7.47
N GLN A 2 -35.91 2.38 -7.27
CA GLN A 2 -34.89 2.85 -8.22
C GLN A 2 -33.59 2.14 -7.86
N ASP A 3 -33.14 1.27 -8.75
CA ASP A 3 -31.77 0.74 -8.70
C ASP A 3 -30.80 1.92 -8.83
N ASN A 4 -30.11 2.22 -7.74
CA ASN A 4 -29.00 3.16 -7.76
C ASN A 4 -27.87 2.52 -8.58
N ASP A 5 -27.83 2.87 -9.85
CA ASP A 5 -26.70 2.59 -10.75
C ASP A 5 -25.47 3.39 -10.27
N MET A 6 -24.80 2.85 -9.27
CA MET A 6 -23.45 3.33 -8.95
C MET A 6 -22.55 2.95 -10.14
N PRO A 7 -21.74 3.87 -10.66
CA PRO A 7 -20.84 3.56 -11.75
C PRO A 7 -19.94 2.39 -11.32
N LYS A 8 -19.96 1.29 -12.08
CA LYS A 8 -19.10 0.12 -11.89
C LYS A 8 -17.65 0.54 -12.20
N THR A 9 -17.01 1.21 -11.26
CA THR A 9 -15.56 1.44 -11.32
C THR A 9 -14.88 0.12 -10.99
N ASN A 10 -14.07 -0.41 -11.90
CA ASN A 10 -13.24 -1.57 -11.61
C ASN A 10 -12.37 -1.26 -10.39
N PRO A 11 -12.30 -2.18 -9.41
CA PRO A 11 -11.47 -1.96 -8.24
C PRO A 11 -10.00 -1.85 -8.65
N LEU A 12 -9.28 -0.91 -8.04
CA LEU A 12 -7.84 -0.81 -8.23
C LEU A 12 -7.16 -1.97 -7.50
N VAL A 13 -6.18 -2.57 -8.15
CA VAL A 13 -5.45 -3.74 -7.63
C VAL A 13 -4.00 -3.37 -7.35
N LYS A 14 -3.55 -3.63 -6.12
CA LYS A 14 -2.14 -3.54 -5.73
C LYS A 14 -1.62 -4.93 -5.38
N ILE A 15 -0.51 -5.33 -5.99
CA ILE A 15 0.22 -6.56 -5.66
C ILE A 15 1.51 -6.19 -4.93
N CYS A 16 1.74 -6.82 -3.78
CA CYS A 16 2.83 -6.46 -2.89
C CYS A 16 3.71 -7.64 -2.51
N GLY A 17 5.02 -7.40 -2.42
CA GLY A 17 5.99 -8.40 -2.00
C GLY A 17 6.53 -9.24 -3.15
N LEU A 18 6.56 -8.70 -4.36
CA LEU A 18 7.28 -9.27 -5.49
C LEU A 18 8.79 -9.11 -5.29
N THR A 19 9.56 -10.08 -5.75
CA THR A 19 11.00 -10.15 -5.51
C THR A 19 11.85 -10.20 -6.78
N SER A 20 11.22 -10.26 -7.96
CA SER A 20 11.92 -10.29 -9.24
C SER A 20 11.26 -9.40 -10.29
N GLU A 21 12.04 -9.02 -11.32
CA GLU A 21 11.54 -8.28 -12.49
C GLU A 21 10.50 -9.07 -13.25
N GLU A 22 10.71 -10.38 -13.40
CA GLU A 22 9.80 -11.25 -14.11
C GLU A 22 8.40 -11.25 -13.46
N GLN A 23 8.33 -11.43 -12.13
CA GLN A 23 7.07 -11.35 -11.39
C GLN A 23 6.40 -9.98 -11.57
N ALA A 24 7.19 -8.91 -11.52
CA ALA A 24 6.66 -7.55 -11.65
C ALA A 24 6.06 -7.31 -13.06
N LEU A 25 6.74 -7.77 -14.12
CA LEU A 25 6.24 -7.66 -15.48
C LEU A 25 4.99 -8.51 -15.72
N GLN A 26 4.95 -9.73 -15.18
CA GLN A 26 3.76 -10.59 -15.26
C GLN A 26 2.54 -9.93 -14.58
N VAL A 27 2.72 -9.42 -13.38
CA VAL A 27 1.66 -8.74 -12.61
C VAL A 27 1.21 -7.45 -13.31
N ALA A 28 2.15 -6.69 -13.87
CA ALA A 28 1.86 -5.49 -14.64
C ALA A 28 1.02 -5.81 -15.89
N LYS A 29 1.39 -6.86 -16.63
CA LYS A 29 0.66 -7.34 -17.81
C LYS A 29 -0.77 -7.78 -17.48
N LEU A 30 -1.00 -8.29 -16.26
CA LEU A 30 -2.33 -8.67 -15.77
C LEU A 30 -3.19 -7.48 -15.31
N GLY A 31 -2.67 -6.25 -15.39
CA GLY A 31 -3.43 -5.03 -15.15
C GLY A 31 -3.41 -4.53 -13.70
N ALA A 32 -2.39 -4.89 -12.92
CA ALA A 32 -2.21 -4.26 -11.60
C ALA A 32 -2.00 -2.75 -11.73
N ASN A 33 -2.60 -1.99 -10.81
CA ASN A 33 -2.50 -0.53 -10.76
C ASN A 33 -1.31 -0.06 -9.92
N ALA A 34 -0.89 -0.90 -8.94
CA ALA A 34 0.25 -0.61 -8.09
C ALA A 34 1.05 -1.89 -7.78
N ILE A 35 2.36 -1.77 -7.74
CA ILE A 35 3.28 -2.85 -7.39
C ILE A 35 4.14 -2.42 -6.22
N GLY A 36 4.09 -3.21 -5.13
CA GLY A 36 4.82 -2.97 -3.89
C GLY A 36 6.04 -3.87 -3.74
N ILE A 37 7.19 -3.27 -3.46
CA ILE A 37 8.42 -3.96 -3.10
C ILE A 37 8.73 -3.70 -1.64
N ILE A 38 9.01 -4.77 -0.89
CA ILE A 38 9.25 -4.69 0.55
C ILE A 38 10.72 -4.37 0.80
N SER A 39 10.98 -3.23 1.45
CA SER A 39 12.31 -2.76 1.83
C SER A 39 12.60 -2.96 3.33
N VAL A 40 11.92 -3.90 3.97
CA VAL A 40 12.04 -4.27 5.40
C VAL A 40 12.89 -5.53 5.50
N LYS A 41 14.08 -5.44 6.08
CA LYS A 41 15.08 -6.54 6.10
C LYS A 41 14.61 -7.80 6.81
N GLU A 42 13.75 -7.65 7.79
CA GLU A 42 13.18 -8.73 8.60
C GLU A 42 12.09 -9.51 7.83
N SER A 43 11.64 -8.98 6.71
CA SER A 43 10.62 -9.65 5.88
C SER A 43 11.24 -10.77 5.04
N PRO A 44 10.62 -11.95 4.96
CA PRO A 44 11.05 -13.01 4.03
C PRO A 44 10.92 -12.59 2.55
N ARG A 45 10.20 -11.51 2.27
CA ARG A 45 10.03 -10.92 0.93
C ARG A 45 10.85 -9.64 0.77
N TYR A 46 11.89 -9.48 1.58
CA TYR A 46 12.81 -8.36 1.46
C TYR A 46 13.52 -8.37 0.11
N VAL A 47 13.67 -7.19 -0.47
CA VAL A 47 14.45 -6.98 -1.69
C VAL A 47 15.47 -5.87 -1.45
N SER A 48 16.72 -6.09 -1.85
CA SER A 48 17.77 -5.08 -1.73
C SER A 48 17.44 -3.82 -2.54
N ALA A 49 18.03 -2.68 -2.16
CA ALA A 49 17.82 -1.42 -2.85
C ALA A 49 18.21 -1.49 -4.33
N GLU A 50 19.24 -2.26 -4.66
CA GLU A 50 19.71 -2.47 -6.03
C GLU A 50 18.69 -3.23 -6.88
N ILE A 51 18.19 -4.37 -6.39
CA ILE A 51 17.18 -5.17 -7.08
C ILE A 51 15.88 -4.39 -7.19
N LYS A 52 15.44 -3.71 -6.12
CA LYS A 52 14.27 -2.84 -6.14
C LYS A 52 14.35 -1.78 -7.23
N LYS A 53 15.49 -1.08 -7.30
CA LYS A 53 15.73 -0.05 -8.32
C LYS A 53 15.62 -0.63 -9.73
N LYS A 54 16.16 -1.83 -9.94
CA LYS A 54 16.10 -2.53 -11.24
C LYS A 54 14.65 -2.86 -11.60
N ILE A 55 13.89 -3.45 -10.69
CA ILE A 55 12.45 -3.75 -10.87
C ILE A 55 11.67 -2.48 -11.24
N PHE A 56 11.84 -1.41 -10.47
CA PHE A 56 11.09 -0.18 -10.68
C PHE A 56 11.48 0.53 -11.97
N LYS A 57 12.75 0.51 -12.36
CA LYS A 57 13.18 1.05 -13.64
C LYS A 57 12.59 0.28 -14.83
N THR A 58 12.52 -1.04 -14.73
CA THR A 58 11.85 -1.88 -15.72
C THR A 58 10.35 -1.54 -15.83
N LEU A 59 9.65 -1.40 -14.70
CA LEU A 59 8.26 -0.97 -14.70
C LEU A 59 8.09 0.45 -15.26
N GLU A 60 8.96 1.38 -14.92
CA GLU A 60 8.93 2.74 -15.48
C GLU A 60 9.01 2.75 -17.00
N ASN A 61 9.86 1.90 -17.59
CA ASN A 61 10.05 1.82 -19.03
C ASN A 61 8.86 1.18 -19.76
N PHE A 62 8.30 0.10 -19.23
CA PHE A 62 7.28 -0.70 -19.93
C PHE A 62 5.85 -0.41 -19.47
N TYR A 63 5.68 0.03 -18.23
CA TYR A 63 4.37 0.27 -17.60
C TYR A 63 4.38 1.55 -16.76
N PRO A 64 4.64 2.73 -17.37
CA PRO A 64 4.87 3.99 -16.64
C PRO A 64 3.70 4.46 -15.78
N LYS A 65 2.48 3.96 -16.05
CA LYS A 65 1.26 4.30 -15.30
C LYS A 65 1.09 3.50 -14.01
N ILE A 66 1.89 2.44 -13.81
CA ILE A 66 1.82 1.63 -12.59
C ILE A 66 2.51 2.38 -11.45
N GLU A 67 1.83 2.45 -10.31
CA GLU A 67 2.42 2.99 -9.10
C GLU A 67 3.50 2.05 -8.56
N ARG A 68 4.71 2.58 -8.39
CA ARG A 68 5.89 1.87 -7.89
C ARG A 68 6.06 2.17 -6.41
N VAL A 69 5.60 1.24 -5.57
CA VAL A 69 5.45 1.45 -4.13
C VAL A 69 6.60 0.82 -3.36
N SER A 70 7.42 1.64 -2.71
CA SER A 70 8.41 1.15 -1.74
C SER A 70 7.77 1.01 -0.37
N VAL A 71 7.68 -0.22 0.14
CA VAL A 71 7.12 -0.49 1.46
C VAL A 71 8.23 -0.47 2.50
N VAL A 72 8.13 0.43 3.47
CA VAL A 72 9.07 0.62 4.57
C VAL A 72 8.37 0.51 5.92
N GLN A 73 9.15 0.26 6.97
CA GLN A 73 8.63 0.13 8.33
C GLN A 73 9.64 0.69 9.32
N ASN A 74 9.20 1.64 10.14
CA ASN A 74 10.00 2.25 11.22
C ASN A 74 11.43 2.62 10.77
N CYS A 75 11.58 3.02 9.51
CA CYS A 75 12.87 3.40 8.94
C CYS A 75 13.30 4.75 9.53
N PRO A 76 14.58 4.95 9.89
CA PRO A 76 15.06 6.26 10.30
C PRO A 76 14.73 7.33 9.24
N ILE A 77 14.18 8.46 9.69
CA ILE A 77 13.69 9.52 8.79
C ILE A 77 14.78 10.06 7.87
N ASP A 78 16.00 10.22 8.37
CA ASP A 78 17.13 10.72 7.57
C ASP A 78 17.48 9.75 6.44
N LEU A 79 17.34 8.44 6.67
CA LEU A 79 17.57 7.44 5.65
C LEU A 79 16.47 7.48 4.57
N ILE A 80 15.22 7.71 4.95
CA ILE A 80 14.13 7.92 3.99
C ILE A 80 14.42 9.16 3.15
N ILE A 81 14.71 10.30 3.78
CA ILE A 81 15.01 11.53 3.06
C ILE A 81 16.17 11.32 2.09
N LYS A 82 17.28 10.74 2.55
CA LYS A 82 18.44 10.46 1.71
C LYS A 82 18.12 9.58 0.49
N ASN A 83 17.29 8.54 0.68
CA ASN A 83 16.99 7.57 -0.37
C ASN A 83 15.98 8.08 -1.40
N PHE A 84 15.10 9.00 -1.01
CA PHE A 84 14.02 9.49 -1.87
C PHE A 84 14.18 10.95 -2.31
N LEU A 85 15.23 11.62 -1.85
CA LEU A 85 15.56 12.96 -2.33
C LEU A 85 16.10 12.89 -3.77
N GLY A 86 15.61 13.76 -4.65
CA GLY A 86 16.04 13.84 -6.04
C GLY A 86 15.05 13.16 -7.00
N LYS A 87 15.52 12.22 -7.81
CA LYS A 87 14.70 11.49 -8.79
C LYS A 87 14.62 10.01 -8.41
N PRO A 88 13.77 9.63 -7.45
CA PRO A 88 13.57 8.23 -7.11
C PRO A 88 12.89 7.49 -8.27
N THR A 89 13.14 6.18 -8.36
CA THR A 89 12.41 5.30 -9.30
C THR A 89 11.01 4.96 -8.77
N GLU A 90 10.81 5.14 -7.49
CA GLU A 90 9.54 4.99 -6.80
C GLU A 90 8.61 6.18 -7.07
N THR A 91 7.31 5.91 -7.14
CA THR A 91 6.29 6.96 -7.15
C THR A 91 5.70 7.17 -5.77
N ILE A 92 5.76 6.14 -4.91
CA ILE A 92 5.09 6.11 -3.61
C ILE A 92 6.00 5.50 -2.53
N ILE A 93 6.00 6.11 -1.36
CA ILE A 93 6.47 5.52 -0.10
C ILE A 93 5.25 5.05 0.68
N GLN A 94 5.19 3.76 1.02
CA GLN A 94 4.19 3.22 1.92
C GLN A 94 4.79 2.97 3.31
N LEU A 95 4.33 3.72 4.29
CA LEU A 95 4.67 3.56 5.71
C LEU A 95 3.83 2.44 6.31
N HIS A 96 4.46 1.35 6.73
CA HIS A 96 3.77 0.14 7.23
C HIS A 96 4.12 -0.19 8.68
N GLY A 97 4.80 0.70 9.38
CA GLY A 97 5.16 0.60 10.79
C GLY A 97 4.30 1.49 11.68
N ASP A 98 4.92 1.95 12.76
CA ASP A 98 4.30 2.79 13.78
C ASP A 98 4.68 4.27 13.61
N GLU A 99 5.03 4.66 12.36
CA GLU A 99 5.38 6.04 12.02
C GLU A 99 4.25 6.99 12.41
N ASP A 100 4.58 8.03 13.16
CA ASP A 100 3.65 9.01 13.70
C ASP A 100 3.38 10.18 12.74
N ILE A 101 2.56 11.12 13.21
CA ILE A 101 2.17 12.33 12.48
C ILE A 101 3.38 13.20 12.16
N ASP A 102 4.32 13.35 13.11
CA ASP A 102 5.48 14.22 12.92
C ASP A 102 6.46 13.60 11.91
N TYR A 103 6.54 12.29 11.85
CA TYR A 103 7.27 11.57 10.81
C TYR A 103 6.67 11.86 9.42
N CYS A 104 5.35 11.78 9.28
CA CYS A 104 4.66 12.10 8.01
C CYS A 104 4.86 13.57 7.61
N LYS A 105 4.76 14.52 8.54
CA LYS A 105 5.03 15.96 8.29
C LYS A 105 6.44 16.19 7.76
N LYS A 106 7.45 15.55 8.38
CA LYS A 106 8.85 15.67 7.91
C LYS A 106 9.04 15.14 6.50
N ILE A 107 8.38 14.02 6.13
CA ILE A 107 8.42 13.54 4.75
C ILE A 107 7.81 14.57 3.81
N ARG A 108 6.63 15.11 4.12
CA ARG A 108 5.98 16.13 3.28
C ARG A 108 6.82 17.37 3.09
N GLU A 109 7.48 17.82 4.15
CA GLU A 109 8.37 18.97 4.10
C GLU A 109 9.60 18.74 3.21
N LYS A 110 10.26 17.58 3.37
CA LYS A 110 11.54 17.29 2.72
C LYS A 110 11.42 16.65 1.34
N ILE A 111 10.33 15.90 1.09
CA ILE A 111 10.10 15.16 -0.15
C ILE A 111 8.65 15.39 -0.64
N PRO A 112 8.25 16.63 -0.95
CA PRO A 112 6.85 16.98 -1.21
C PRO A 112 6.25 16.29 -2.43
N ASN A 113 7.07 15.86 -3.39
CA ASN A 113 6.61 15.32 -4.68
C ASN A 113 6.46 13.79 -4.69
N ILE A 114 6.78 13.09 -3.60
CA ILE A 114 6.57 11.65 -3.51
C ILE A 114 5.16 11.33 -2.99
N GLY A 115 4.50 10.35 -3.56
CA GLY A 115 3.27 9.83 -2.99
C GLY A 115 3.53 9.21 -1.61
N LEU A 116 2.69 9.51 -0.63
CA LEU A 116 2.82 9.00 0.73
C LEU A 116 1.57 8.23 1.12
N TRP A 117 1.70 6.92 1.31
CA TRP A 117 0.63 6.07 1.81
C TRP A 117 0.93 5.62 3.23
N LYS A 118 -0.09 5.54 4.08
CA LYS A 118 0.06 5.04 5.45
C LYS A 118 -0.81 3.81 5.67
N ALA A 119 -0.19 2.74 6.14
CA ALA A 119 -0.90 1.54 6.54
C ALA A 119 -1.28 1.60 8.03
N PHE A 120 -2.49 1.14 8.32
CA PHE A 120 -3.05 1.03 9.66
C PHE A 120 -3.49 -0.41 9.89
N ARG A 121 -3.01 -1.01 10.98
CA ARG A 121 -3.36 -2.36 11.40
C ARG A 121 -4.64 -2.32 12.22
N ILE A 122 -5.72 -2.90 11.67
CA ILE A 122 -7.06 -2.86 12.25
C ILE A 122 -7.36 -4.16 12.99
N LYS A 123 -7.43 -4.08 14.32
CA LYS A 123 -7.87 -5.14 15.22
C LYS A 123 -9.30 -4.92 15.67
N THR A 124 -9.65 -3.68 15.98
CA THR A 124 -10.94 -3.26 16.50
C THR A 124 -11.46 -2.05 15.72
N LYS A 125 -12.74 -1.74 15.86
CA LYS A 125 -13.34 -0.54 15.26
C LYS A 125 -12.65 0.75 15.72
N LYS A 126 -12.19 0.81 16.98
CA LYS A 126 -11.48 1.97 17.55
C LYS A 126 -10.15 2.30 16.85
N ASP A 127 -9.55 1.32 16.15
CA ASP A 127 -8.31 1.57 15.42
C ASP A 127 -8.54 2.47 14.21
N LEU A 128 -9.78 2.55 13.69
CA LEU A 128 -10.17 3.45 12.62
C LEU A 128 -10.15 4.92 13.06
N ASP A 129 -10.40 5.20 14.33
CA ASP A 129 -10.40 6.57 14.89
C ASP A 129 -8.99 7.20 14.85
N LYS A 130 -7.95 6.36 14.78
CA LYS A 130 -6.54 6.80 14.70
C LYS A 130 -6.16 7.34 13.32
N ILE A 131 -6.98 7.15 12.30
CA ILE A 131 -6.66 7.45 10.90
C ILE A 131 -6.85 8.93 10.60
N GLN A 132 -7.93 9.53 11.10
CA GLN A 132 -8.32 10.90 10.80
C GLN A 132 -7.18 11.94 10.90
N PRO A 133 -6.31 11.93 11.92
CA PRO A 133 -5.23 12.91 12.02
C PRO A 133 -4.17 12.81 10.90
N PHE A 134 -4.13 11.70 10.16
CA PHE A 134 -3.18 11.49 9.06
C PHE A 134 -3.74 11.89 7.71
N GLU A 135 -5.05 12.06 7.56
CA GLU A 135 -5.69 12.25 6.26
C GLU A 135 -5.12 13.43 5.47
N ASP A 136 -4.81 14.54 6.12
CA ASP A 136 -4.23 15.72 5.45
C ASP A 136 -2.75 15.54 5.07
N LEU A 137 -2.10 14.53 5.63
CA LEU A 137 -0.66 14.28 5.43
C LEU A 137 -0.36 13.20 4.41
N VAL A 138 -1.33 12.33 4.10
CA VAL A 138 -1.14 11.18 3.21
C VAL A 138 -1.99 11.28 1.95
N ASP A 139 -1.57 10.59 0.88
CA ASP A 139 -2.33 10.54 -0.37
C ASP A 139 -3.28 9.35 -0.43
N ALA A 140 -2.98 8.30 0.36
CA ALA A 140 -3.88 7.18 0.52
C ALA A 140 -3.67 6.47 1.86
N ILE A 141 -4.74 5.82 2.30
CA ILE A 141 -4.82 5.03 3.52
C ILE A 141 -4.83 3.54 3.12
N LEU A 142 -4.10 2.71 3.86
CA LEU A 142 -4.14 1.27 3.66
C LEU A 142 -4.60 0.60 4.97
N LEU A 143 -5.72 -0.11 4.92
CA LEU A 143 -6.25 -0.87 6.04
C LEU A 143 -5.72 -2.30 5.96
N ASP A 144 -4.90 -2.71 6.92
CA ASP A 144 -4.37 -4.07 7.00
C ASP A 144 -4.92 -4.80 8.22
N SER A 145 -5.09 -6.11 8.09
CA SER A 145 -5.56 -6.93 9.20
C SER A 145 -4.50 -7.09 10.27
N TRP A 146 -4.90 -6.97 11.55
CA TRP A 146 -4.00 -7.18 12.68
C TRP A 146 -3.49 -8.62 12.75
N ASN A 147 -2.17 -8.78 12.94
CA ASN A 147 -1.56 -10.05 13.35
C ASN A 147 -0.51 -9.81 14.43
N GLU A 148 -0.52 -10.66 15.46
CA GLU A 148 0.45 -10.59 16.57
C GLU A 148 1.86 -11.03 16.16
N LYS A 149 1.98 -11.88 15.15
CA LYS A 149 3.25 -12.57 14.84
C LYS A 149 3.94 -12.08 13.58
N THR A 150 3.24 -11.41 12.66
CA THR A 150 3.82 -10.99 11.37
C THR A 150 3.23 -9.67 10.88
N TYR A 151 4.06 -8.87 10.23
CA TYR A 151 3.62 -7.69 9.49
C TYR A 151 3.12 -8.13 8.11
N GLY A 152 1.81 -8.35 8.01
CA GLY A 152 1.13 -8.78 6.77
C GLY A 152 1.15 -10.31 6.51
N GLY A 153 0.18 -10.78 5.75
CA GLY A 153 0.10 -12.18 5.30
C GLY A 153 -0.44 -13.19 6.33
N SER A 154 -1.14 -12.74 7.36
CA SER A 154 -1.58 -13.58 8.50
C SER A 154 -2.79 -14.46 8.24
N GLY A 155 -3.48 -14.31 7.13
CA GLY A 155 -4.74 -15.00 6.89
C GLY A 155 -5.93 -14.50 7.73
N LYS A 156 -5.74 -13.56 8.65
CA LYS A 156 -6.83 -12.94 9.43
C LYS A 156 -7.45 -11.80 8.63
N LYS A 157 -8.77 -11.65 8.75
CA LYS A 157 -9.57 -10.64 8.05
C LYS A 157 -9.92 -9.50 8.97
N ILE A 158 -10.03 -8.31 8.38
CA ILE A 158 -10.76 -7.21 9.02
C ILE A 158 -12.24 -7.58 9.03
N ASN A 159 -12.91 -7.38 10.17
CA ASN A 159 -14.35 -7.57 10.26
C ASN A 159 -15.05 -6.63 9.26
N SER A 160 -15.76 -7.20 8.30
CA SER A 160 -16.43 -6.44 7.24
C SER A 160 -17.43 -5.39 7.78
N ASN A 161 -18.00 -5.62 8.99
CA ASN A 161 -18.86 -4.64 9.63
C ASN A 161 -18.10 -3.35 10.03
N TYR A 162 -16.79 -3.39 10.22
CA TYR A 162 -15.98 -2.20 10.47
C TYR A 162 -15.82 -1.34 9.21
N LEU A 163 -15.91 -1.96 8.03
CA LEU A 163 -15.74 -1.30 6.74
C LEU A 163 -17.04 -0.68 6.20
N LYS A 164 -18.19 -1.08 6.77
CA LYS A 164 -19.48 -0.51 6.39
C LYS A 164 -19.51 0.97 6.77
N ASN A 165 -19.85 1.83 5.80
CA ASN A 165 -19.98 3.27 5.97
C ASN A 165 -18.67 4.01 6.32
N LEU A 166 -17.50 3.41 6.02
CA LEU A 166 -16.25 4.15 6.10
C LEU A 166 -16.24 5.28 5.07
N GLN A 167 -15.97 6.47 5.56
CA GLN A 167 -15.77 7.66 4.73
C GLN A 167 -14.44 8.30 5.14
N PHE A 168 -13.46 8.21 4.25
CA PHE A 168 -12.21 8.95 4.37
C PHE A 168 -12.17 10.04 3.30
N SER A 169 -11.51 11.14 3.60
CA SER A 169 -11.27 12.21 2.62
C SER A 169 -10.25 11.78 1.54
N LYS A 170 -9.53 10.70 1.78
CA LYS A 170 -8.51 10.14 0.89
C LYS A 170 -8.90 8.77 0.34
N PRO A 171 -8.39 8.40 -0.84
CA PRO A 171 -8.50 7.04 -1.34
C PRO A 171 -7.97 6.03 -0.31
N TRP A 172 -8.60 4.87 -0.25
CA TRP A 172 -8.15 3.83 0.66
C TRP A 172 -8.09 2.45 0.01
N TRP A 173 -7.21 1.63 0.53
CA TRP A 173 -6.93 0.28 0.10
C TRP A 173 -7.22 -0.69 1.21
N LEU A 174 -7.80 -1.84 0.86
CA LEU A 174 -7.96 -2.95 1.78
C LEU A 174 -6.84 -3.95 1.55
N ALA A 175 -6.11 -4.29 2.60
CA ALA A 175 -5.07 -5.32 2.61
C ALA A 175 -5.39 -6.40 3.64
N GLY A 176 -4.56 -7.44 3.66
CA GLY A 176 -4.78 -8.62 4.48
C GLY A 176 -5.27 -9.79 3.62
N CYS A 177 -5.74 -10.86 4.24
CA CYS A 177 -6.15 -12.06 3.51
C CYS A 177 -7.45 -11.85 2.73
N LEU A 178 -7.34 -11.39 1.50
CA LEU A 178 -8.47 -11.19 0.59
C LEU A 178 -8.87 -12.48 -0.14
N LEU A 179 -8.00 -13.53 -0.12
CA LEU A 179 -8.11 -14.66 -1.05
C LEU A 179 -9.10 -15.75 -0.63
N TYR A 180 -9.50 -15.85 0.64
CA TYR A 180 -10.31 -16.97 1.10
C TYR A 180 -11.78 -16.67 1.39
N THR A 181 -12.25 -15.44 1.20
CA THR A 181 -13.62 -15.05 1.56
C THR A 181 -14.17 -13.78 0.94
N SER A 182 -13.44 -13.11 0.09
CA SER A 182 -14.09 -12.22 -0.86
C SER A 182 -14.73 -13.12 -1.90
N PRO A 183 -16.03 -13.00 -2.20
CA PRO A 183 -16.59 -13.70 -3.32
C PRO A 183 -15.74 -13.33 -4.54
N SER A 184 -15.11 -14.35 -5.12
CA SER A 184 -14.39 -14.20 -6.36
C SER A 184 -15.41 -13.80 -7.44
N PRO A 185 -15.05 -13.00 -8.44
CA PRO A 185 -15.92 -12.82 -9.61
C PRO A 185 -16.35 -14.14 -10.26
N ARG A 186 -15.70 -15.26 -9.94
CA ARG A 186 -16.08 -16.62 -10.34
C ARG A 186 -17.23 -17.23 -9.51
N ASP A 187 -17.55 -16.63 -8.36
CA ASP A 187 -18.62 -17.14 -7.48
C ASP A 187 -19.99 -16.52 -7.85
N PHE A 188 -20.03 -15.67 -8.87
CA PHE A 188 -21.23 -15.06 -9.45
C PHE A 188 -21.52 -15.56 -10.89
N GLY A 189 -21.18 -16.81 -11.17
CA GLY A 189 -21.53 -17.52 -12.41
C GLY A 189 -22.95 -18.06 -12.38
#